data_543e8837bcb8f1fbe66b7d803b923409
#
_entry.id   543e8837bcb8f1fbe66b7d803b923409
#
_cell.length_a   1.000
_cell.length_b   1.000
_cell.length_c   1.000
_cell.angle_alpha   90.00
_cell.angle_beta   90.00
_cell.angle_gamma   90.00
#
_symmetry.space_group_name_H-M   'P 1'
#
loop_
_entity.id
_entity.type
_entity.pdbx_description
1 polymer ?
#
loop_
_entity_poly.entity_id
_entity_poly.type
_entity_poly.pdbx_seq_one_letter_code
_entity_poly.pdbx_strand_id
1 'polypeptide(L)'
;MPSPEEEIDDFQKYKINNNIVERLKLKQIESLFEVQKKVYNPIYEGKNVIVASLTGSGKTLAFVLPTLMRYIDKKELNQSRPRILVMAPTRELSIQTGREYSDLSSKNLSFKTVLIYGGVSMDDQIDKLRNGCDIIVGTPGRIIDMIERGHLKVDKINTIILDEADKMLDMGFEESITDIYKKITEDEKEKGKRRDVQVCLFSATIESWVRKVARNIIPKEDEIFIDLVKDLGNKTPKTVTHLAVNCIKSEKTTTIADLILCYGGRNKSTLVFVNTKKECSDLMISDKIKEEVQIIHGDINQAQREATLTAFRNGKVKCLVATDVASRGLDIPSVDLVIQSEPPKDIDSYIHRAGRTARAGRSGTCITLYTRYTECLLERIEQRAKIKIKRIGAPQKKDIIEASIRDTYKNLMSIDDSMIKLFSEDAKKLIEEFGNENAVARLLAYVSGHTKHMKSRSLLCGAEGYVTYAIKWKNKFNHVGYVWGFFKRILKDEMKSKIRGLRCFATSDGCVFDYPEDDKEIFEEILYNDKYYGTNYTLEIPEDLPDLQRLDEQRNRDNNN
;
A
#
# COMPACT_ATOMS: atom_id res chain seq x y z
N MET A 1 -25.75 39.06 0.60
CA MET A 1 -25.16 37.93 -0.16
C MET A 1 -23.94 38.48 -0.86
N PRO A 2 -22.72 38.00 -0.57
CA PRO A 2 -21.58 38.39 -1.37
C PRO A 2 -21.73 37.76 -2.74
N SER A 3 -21.39 38.51 -3.79
CA SER A 3 -21.30 38.09 -5.17
C SER A 3 -20.38 36.86 -5.30
N PRO A 4 -20.67 35.86 -6.17
CA PRO A 4 -19.72 34.80 -6.45
C PRO A 4 -18.50 35.47 -7.12
N GLU A 5 -17.39 35.53 -6.40
CA GLU A 5 -16.09 35.71 -7.02
C GLU A 5 -15.94 34.54 -7.99
N GLU A 6 -15.82 34.81 -9.28
CA GLU A 6 -15.47 33.83 -10.29
C GLU A 6 -14.18 33.16 -9.83
N GLU A 7 -14.25 31.87 -9.42
CA GLU A 7 -13.06 31.08 -9.11
C GLU A 7 -12.18 31.04 -10.36
N ILE A 8 -11.13 31.85 -10.34
CA ILE A 8 -10.14 31.88 -11.42
C ILE A 8 -9.54 30.46 -11.51
N ASP A 9 -9.69 29.82 -12.67
CA ASP A 9 -9.09 28.52 -12.97
C ASP A 9 -7.61 28.51 -12.56
N ASP A 10 -7.17 27.48 -11.81
CA ASP A 10 -5.80 27.33 -11.38
C ASP A 10 -4.79 27.51 -12.52
N PHE A 11 -5.11 27.02 -13.72
CA PHE A 11 -4.21 27.11 -14.88
C PHE A 11 -4.01 28.56 -15.35
N GLN A 12 -5.05 29.39 -15.25
CA GLN A 12 -4.97 30.83 -15.55
C GLN A 12 -4.18 31.57 -14.46
N LYS A 13 -4.43 31.23 -13.18
CA LYS A 13 -3.72 31.83 -12.04
C LYS A 13 -2.20 31.64 -12.13
N TYR A 14 -1.74 30.45 -12.53
CA TYR A 14 -0.33 30.13 -12.69
C TYR A 14 0.20 30.37 -14.10
N LYS A 15 -0.60 30.98 -15.00
CA LYS A 15 -0.22 31.31 -16.39
C LYS A 15 0.36 30.11 -17.15
N ILE A 16 -0.25 28.94 -16.97
CA ILE A 16 0.22 27.72 -17.62
C ILE A 16 -0.04 27.79 -19.13
N ASN A 17 0.96 27.41 -19.92
CA ASN A 17 0.89 27.41 -21.38
C ASN A 17 -0.30 26.58 -21.88
N ASN A 18 -1.08 27.12 -22.82
CA ASN A 18 -2.30 26.48 -23.33
C ASN A 18 -2.05 25.06 -23.89
N ASN A 19 -0.93 24.82 -24.56
CA ASN A 19 -0.58 23.47 -25.04
C ASN A 19 -0.41 22.48 -23.88
N ILE A 20 0.12 22.92 -22.74
CA ILE A 20 0.24 22.09 -21.52
C ILE A 20 -1.15 21.87 -20.91
N VAL A 21 -1.99 22.92 -20.83
CA VAL A 21 -3.36 22.81 -20.31
C VAL A 21 -4.17 21.79 -21.11
N GLU A 22 -4.09 21.80 -22.44
CA GLU A 22 -4.75 20.81 -23.30
C GLU A 22 -4.29 19.38 -22.95
N ARG A 23 -2.98 19.17 -22.73
CA ARG A 23 -2.44 17.87 -22.35
C ARG A 23 -2.89 17.43 -20.95
N LEU A 24 -2.97 18.34 -19.99
CA LEU A 24 -3.51 18.07 -18.66
C LEU A 24 -4.99 17.68 -18.70
N LYS A 25 -5.81 18.39 -19.48
CA LYS A 25 -7.23 18.06 -19.67
C LYS A 25 -7.44 16.68 -20.31
N LEU A 26 -6.59 16.29 -21.27
CA LEU A 26 -6.62 14.93 -21.83
C LEU A 26 -6.30 13.84 -20.78
N LYS A 27 -5.56 14.19 -19.73
CA LYS A 27 -5.30 13.32 -18.56
C LYS A 27 -6.37 13.46 -17.48
N GLN A 28 -7.48 14.15 -17.73
CA GLN A 28 -8.55 14.42 -16.76
C GLN A 28 -8.07 15.19 -15.51
N ILE A 29 -7.08 16.06 -15.69
CA ILE A 29 -6.59 16.96 -14.65
C ILE A 29 -7.19 18.32 -14.89
N GLU A 30 -8.16 18.71 -14.06
CA GLU A 30 -8.93 19.95 -14.18
C GLU A 30 -8.47 21.03 -13.19
N SER A 31 -7.79 20.64 -12.12
CA SER A 31 -7.25 21.54 -11.10
C SER A 31 -5.97 21.01 -10.51
N LEU A 32 -5.20 21.87 -9.84
CA LEU A 32 -3.96 21.52 -9.18
C LEU A 32 -4.18 21.07 -7.72
N PHE A 33 -3.47 20.07 -7.29
CA PHE A 33 -3.44 19.65 -5.89
C PHE A 33 -2.68 20.67 -5.02
N GLU A 34 -2.91 20.64 -3.72
CA GLU A 34 -2.31 21.60 -2.78
C GLU A 34 -0.78 21.64 -2.85
N VAL A 35 -0.13 20.47 -2.95
CA VAL A 35 1.33 20.40 -3.12
C VAL A 35 1.78 21.10 -4.39
N GLN A 36 1.06 20.92 -5.49
CA GLN A 36 1.36 21.54 -6.79
C GLN A 36 1.26 23.07 -6.70
N LYS A 37 0.19 23.56 -6.06
CA LYS A 37 -0.04 25.00 -5.84
C LYS A 37 1.05 25.65 -4.99
N LYS A 38 1.42 24.99 -3.85
CA LYS A 38 2.40 25.54 -2.91
C LYS A 38 3.83 25.60 -3.47
N VAL A 39 4.21 24.62 -4.30
CA VAL A 39 5.59 24.55 -4.82
C VAL A 39 5.78 25.25 -6.18
N TYR A 40 4.68 25.58 -6.89
CA TYR A 40 4.76 26.08 -8.24
C TYR A 40 5.65 27.32 -8.38
N ASN A 41 5.33 28.40 -7.67
CA ASN A 41 6.06 29.65 -7.77
C ASN A 41 7.54 29.52 -7.33
N PRO A 42 7.87 28.91 -6.16
CA PRO A 42 9.25 28.71 -5.77
C PRO A 42 10.08 27.97 -6.83
N ILE A 43 9.55 26.90 -7.40
CA ILE A 43 10.28 26.13 -8.42
C ILE A 43 10.40 26.91 -9.73
N TYR A 44 9.32 27.55 -10.18
CA TYR A 44 9.31 28.37 -11.39
C TYR A 44 10.32 29.55 -11.31
N GLU A 45 10.43 30.18 -10.15
CA GLU A 45 11.40 31.26 -9.88
C GLU A 45 12.85 30.75 -9.78
N GLY A 46 13.06 29.44 -9.69
CA GLY A 46 14.40 28.84 -9.60
C GLY A 46 14.95 28.74 -8.19
N LYS A 47 14.10 28.80 -7.18
CA LYS A 47 14.50 28.63 -5.78
C LYS A 47 14.78 27.17 -5.45
N ASN A 48 15.67 26.95 -4.49
CA ASN A 48 15.89 25.62 -3.92
C ASN A 48 14.73 25.26 -2.99
N VAL A 49 14.14 24.09 -3.17
CA VAL A 49 13.00 23.65 -2.35
C VAL A 49 13.20 22.26 -1.78
N ILE A 50 12.80 22.09 -0.53
CA ILE A 50 12.66 20.77 0.12
C ILE A 50 11.19 20.60 0.46
N VAL A 51 10.58 19.55 -0.08
CA VAL A 51 9.13 19.30 0.02
C VAL A 51 8.89 17.98 0.74
N ALA A 52 8.22 18.07 1.89
CA ALA A 52 7.64 16.92 2.57
C ALA A 52 6.17 16.76 2.17
N SER A 53 5.82 15.67 1.52
CA SER A 53 4.44 15.42 1.09
C SER A 53 4.16 13.92 0.95
N LEU A 54 2.95 13.49 1.32
CA LEU A 54 2.54 12.08 1.31
C LEU A 54 2.66 11.46 -0.09
N THR A 55 2.80 10.13 -0.14
CA THR A 55 2.68 9.38 -1.42
C THR A 55 1.29 9.54 -2.01
N GLY A 56 1.22 9.68 -3.35
CA GLY A 56 -0.08 9.88 -4.03
C GLY A 56 -0.66 11.29 -3.98
N SER A 57 0.05 12.27 -3.42
CA SER A 57 -0.36 13.67 -3.36
C SER A 57 -0.18 14.46 -4.67
N GLY A 58 0.38 13.82 -5.72
CA GLY A 58 0.65 14.49 -7.00
C GLY A 58 2.03 15.16 -7.09
N LYS A 59 3.03 14.70 -6.31
CA LYS A 59 4.40 15.22 -6.28
C LYS A 59 5.06 15.29 -7.66
N THR A 60 4.88 14.27 -8.49
CA THR A 60 5.53 14.23 -9.80
C THR A 60 5.13 15.44 -10.65
N LEU A 61 3.85 15.73 -10.78
CA LEU A 61 3.39 16.91 -11.52
C LEU A 61 3.77 18.21 -10.80
N ALA A 62 3.93 18.18 -9.48
CA ALA A 62 4.31 19.36 -8.69
C ALA A 62 5.70 19.91 -9.05
N PHE A 63 6.64 19.06 -9.50
CA PHE A 63 7.91 19.55 -10.01
C PHE A 63 7.98 19.56 -11.55
N VAL A 64 7.31 18.65 -12.24
CA VAL A 64 7.31 18.60 -13.70
C VAL A 64 6.74 19.89 -14.28
N LEU A 65 5.58 20.34 -13.80
CA LEU A 65 4.87 21.47 -14.38
C LEU A 65 5.65 22.79 -14.25
N PRO A 66 6.08 23.25 -13.05
CA PRO A 66 6.78 24.53 -12.94
C PRO A 66 8.16 24.51 -13.60
N THR A 67 8.87 23.38 -13.61
CA THR A 67 10.17 23.28 -14.29
C THR A 67 10.00 23.40 -15.81
N LEU A 68 9.03 22.70 -16.42
CA LEU A 68 8.73 22.85 -17.83
C LEU A 68 8.34 24.30 -18.18
N MET A 69 7.41 24.90 -17.44
CA MET A 69 6.97 26.27 -17.68
C MET A 69 8.13 27.26 -17.65
N ARG A 70 9.01 27.14 -16.66
CA ARG A 70 10.22 28.00 -16.56
C ARG A 70 11.09 27.94 -17.81
N TYR A 71 11.37 26.73 -18.33
CA TYR A 71 12.24 26.57 -19.50
C TYR A 71 11.52 26.89 -20.83
N ILE A 72 10.19 26.70 -20.91
CA ILE A 72 9.39 27.14 -22.04
C ILE A 72 9.46 28.67 -22.16
N ASP A 73 9.20 29.39 -21.07
CA ASP A 73 9.14 30.86 -21.08
C ASP A 73 10.53 31.47 -21.35
N LYS A 74 11.61 30.82 -20.90
CA LYS A 74 12.98 31.21 -21.21
C LYS A 74 13.44 30.81 -22.63
N LYS A 75 12.64 30.02 -23.36
CA LYS A 75 12.99 29.48 -24.69
C LYS A 75 14.29 28.65 -24.67
N GLU A 76 14.53 27.92 -23.58
CA GLU A 76 15.75 27.14 -23.36
C GLU A 76 15.59 25.64 -23.66
N LEU A 77 14.45 25.20 -24.19
CA LEU A 77 14.21 23.82 -24.67
C LEU A 77 14.61 23.69 -26.15
N ASN A 78 14.64 22.44 -26.64
CA ASN A 78 15.08 22.05 -27.99
C ASN A 78 16.58 22.34 -28.25
N GLN A 79 17.38 22.27 -27.21
CA GLN A 79 18.85 22.35 -27.30
C GLN A 79 19.45 20.95 -27.20
N SER A 80 20.60 20.73 -27.81
CA SER A 80 21.27 19.42 -27.83
C SER A 80 21.75 18.92 -26.47
N ARG A 81 21.63 19.74 -25.40
CA ARG A 81 22.16 19.51 -24.07
C ARG A 81 21.08 19.60 -23.00
N PRO A 82 21.03 18.67 -22.04
CA PRO A 82 20.01 18.64 -21.01
C PRO A 82 20.09 19.86 -20.07
N ARG A 83 18.91 20.36 -19.70
CA ARG A 83 18.72 21.46 -18.73
C ARG A 83 18.21 20.94 -17.38
N ILE A 84 17.46 19.86 -17.40
CA ILE A 84 16.80 19.28 -16.22
C ILE A 84 17.33 17.86 -16.02
N LEU A 85 17.77 17.56 -14.80
CA LEU A 85 18.11 16.22 -14.34
C LEU A 85 17.17 15.82 -13.21
N VAL A 86 16.46 14.72 -13.38
CA VAL A 86 15.63 14.10 -12.36
C VAL A 86 16.24 12.78 -11.93
N MET A 87 16.49 12.62 -10.65
CA MET A 87 16.95 11.37 -10.05
C MET A 87 15.82 10.70 -9.26
N ALA A 88 15.66 9.40 -9.45
CA ALA A 88 14.68 8.57 -8.78
C ALA A 88 15.33 7.27 -8.29
N PRO A 89 14.84 6.66 -7.17
CA PRO A 89 15.45 5.48 -6.56
C PRO A 89 15.40 4.23 -7.44
N THR A 90 14.40 4.12 -8.31
CA THR A 90 14.16 2.92 -9.10
C THR A 90 13.96 3.24 -10.58
N ARG A 91 14.17 2.21 -11.42
CA ARG A 91 13.95 2.28 -12.88
C ARG A 91 12.50 2.65 -13.19
N GLU A 92 11.59 2.00 -12.51
CA GLU A 92 10.16 2.13 -12.73
C GLU A 92 9.69 3.56 -12.44
N LEU A 93 10.15 4.16 -11.34
CA LEU A 93 9.83 5.56 -11.04
C LEU A 93 10.47 6.50 -12.06
N SER A 94 11.70 6.20 -12.53
CA SER A 94 12.34 6.97 -13.61
C SER A 94 11.52 6.91 -14.89
N ILE A 95 10.99 5.73 -15.26
CA ILE A 95 10.14 5.54 -16.44
C ILE A 95 8.82 6.31 -16.27
N GLN A 96 8.20 6.22 -15.09
CA GLN A 96 6.97 6.94 -14.77
C GLN A 96 7.16 8.45 -14.89
N THR A 97 8.17 8.99 -14.22
CA THR A 97 8.47 10.42 -14.26
C THR A 97 8.82 10.90 -15.66
N GLY A 98 9.56 10.10 -16.41
CA GLY A 98 9.88 10.42 -17.81
C GLY A 98 8.65 10.43 -18.72
N ARG A 99 7.68 9.54 -18.48
CA ARG A 99 6.38 9.57 -19.17
C ARG A 99 5.59 10.83 -18.83
N GLU A 100 5.57 11.26 -17.55
CA GLU A 100 4.89 12.52 -17.18
C GLU A 100 5.43 13.72 -17.96
N TYR A 101 6.76 13.84 -18.12
CA TYR A 101 7.35 14.84 -19.00
C TYR A 101 6.93 14.65 -20.46
N SER A 102 7.09 13.45 -20.99
CA SER A 102 6.82 13.16 -22.42
C SER A 102 5.35 13.38 -22.80
N ASP A 103 4.42 13.05 -21.91
CA ASP A 103 2.97 13.23 -22.12
C ASP A 103 2.54 14.70 -22.26
N LEU A 104 3.32 15.61 -21.68
CA LEU A 104 3.09 17.06 -21.80
C LEU A 104 3.68 17.64 -23.08
N SER A 105 4.51 16.89 -23.83
CA SER A 105 5.00 17.28 -25.14
C SER A 105 3.87 17.22 -26.19
N SER A 106 3.86 18.16 -27.12
CA SER A 106 2.90 18.24 -28.22
C SER A 106 3.58 18.64 -29.53
N LYS A 107 2.85 18.62 -30.66
CA LYS A 107 3.39 19.09 -31.95
C LYS A 107 3.83 20.56 -31.89
N ASN A 108 3.10 21.37 -31.13
CA ASN A 108 3.37 22.81 -30.98
C ASN A 108 4.36 23.14 -29.87
N LEU A 109 4.65 22.16 -28.97
CA LEU A 109 5.58 22.29 -27.86
C LEU A 109 6.37 21.00 -27.74
N SER A 110 7.46 20.90 -28.47
CA SER A 110 8.31 19.72 -28.50
C SER A 110 9.51 19.87 -27.58
N PHE A 111 9.78 18.85 -26.78
CA PHE A 111 11.00 18.68 -26.00
C PHE A 111 11.29 17.18 -25.86
N LYS A 112 12.56 16.86 -25.63
CA LYS A 112 13.02 15.46 -25.59
C LYS A 112 13.43 15.04 -24.19
N THR A 113 12.84 13.94 -23.71
CA THR A 113 13.18 13.30 -22.44
C THR A 113 13.94 11.99 -22.71
N VAL A 114 15.10 11.82 -22.09
CA VAL A 114 15.89 10.58 -22.15
C VAL A 114 15.92 9.92 -20.78
N LEU A 115 15.69 8.60 -20.81
CA LEU A 115 15.70 7.75 -19.59
C LEU A 115 17.05 7.08 -19.44
N ILE A 116 17.66 7.18 -18.25
CA ILE A 116 18.97 6.61 -17.90
C ILE A 116 18.87 5.76 -16.64
N TYR A 117 18.86 4.42 -16.79
CA TYR A 117 18.75 3.50 -15.65
C TYR A 117 19.46 2.16 -15.96
N GLY A 118 19.84 1.45 -14.90
CA GLY A 118 20.57 0.20 -15.01
C GLY A 118 19.71 -0.99 -15.45
N GLY A 119 20.37 -2.10 -15.91
CA GLY A 119 19.74 -3.38 -16.25
C GLY A 119 19.08 -3.45 -17.62
N VAL A 120 19.36 -2.49 -18.47
CA VAL A 120 19.09 -2.48 -19.90
C VAL A 120 20.36 -2.10 -20.64
N SER A 121 20.41 -2.30 -21.98
CA SER A 121 21.55 -1.94 -22.82
C SER A 121 21.99 -0.49 -22.56
N MET A 122 23.29 -0.29 -22.40
CA MET A 122 23.88 1.04 -22.27
C MET A 122 23.92 1.74 -23.63
N ASP A 123 24.18 1.00 -24.70
CA ASP A 123 24.34 1.53 -26.04
C ASP A 123 23.07 2.22 -26.53
N ASP A 124 21.90 1.61 -26.29
CA ASP A 124 20.61 2.22 -26.64
C ASP A 124 20.38 3.56 -25.92
N GLN A 125 20.89 3.70 -24.70
CA GLN A 125 20.79 4.95 -23.94
C GLN A 125 21.80 5.98 -24.47
N ILE A 126 23.00 5.55 -24.82
CA ILE A 126 24.04 6.41 -25.42
C ILE A 126 23.55 6.98 -26.75
N ASP A 127 22.95 6.15 -27.60
CA ASP A 127 22.44 6.60 -28.91
C ASP A 127 21.31 7.63 -28.75
N LYS A 128 20.43 7.46 -27.76
CA LYS A 128 19.41 8.46 -27.42
C LYS A 128 20.02 9.78 -26.94
N LEU A 129 21.08 9.72 -26.13
CA LEU A 129 21.79 10.93 -25.67
C LEU A 129 22.50 11.67 -26.82
N ARG A 130 23.11 10.93 -27.78
CA ARG A 130 23.75 11.53 -28.98
C ARG A 130 22.75 12.32 -29.84
N ASN A 131 21.49 11.91 -29.87
CA ASN A 131 20.42 12.60 -30.58
C ASN A 131 19.93 13.88 -29.88
N GLY A 132 20.57 14.26 -28.75
CA GLY A 132 20.23 15.42 -27.93
C GLY A 132 18.97 15.24 -27.09
N CYS A 133 18.95 15.86 -25.93
CA CYS A 133 17.79 15.87 -25.03
C CYS A 133 17.75 17.16 -24.20
N ASP A 134 16.55 17.48 -23.68
CA ASP A 134 16.31 18.61 -22.79
C ASP A 134 16.25 18.17 -21.33
N ILE A 135 15.74 16.95 -21.13
CA ILE A 135 15.43 16.40 -19.80
C ILE A 135 16.03 15.01 -19.69
N ILE A 136 16.71 14.76 -18.60
CA ILE A 136 17.18 13.43 -18.20
C ILE A 136 16.42 13.00 -16.97
N VAL A 137 15.92 11.78 -16.99
CA VAL A 137 15.32 11.12 -15.83
C VAL A 137 16.01 9.77 -15.65
N GLY A 138 16.50 9.49 -14.43
CA GLY A 138 17.21 8.23 -14.25
C GLY A 138 17.53 7.86 -12.80
N THR A 139 18.25 6.74 -12.66
CA THR A 139 18.74 6.26 -11.36
C THR A 139 20.18 6.74 -11.12
N PRO A 140 20.53 7.14 -9.87
CA PRO A 140 21.84 7.74 -9.58
C PRO A 140 23.03 6.94 -10.08
N GLY A 141 23.07 5.62 -9.82
CA GLY A 141 24.20 4.77 -10.20
C GLY A 141 24.47 4.69 -11.72
N ARG A 142 23.42 4.70 -12.58
CA ARG A 142 23.64 4.71 -14.04
C ARG A 142 23.97 6.13 -14.54
N ILE A 143 23.42 7.16 -13.90
CA ILE A 143 23.74 8.56 -14.26
C ILE A 143 25.22 8.84 -14.03
N ILE A 144 25.77 8.49 -12.85
CA ILE A 144 27.18 8.72 -12.55
C ILE A 144 28.09 7.92 -13.49
N ASP A 145 27.77 6.64 -13.79
CA ASP A 145 28.51 5.81 -14.73
C ASP A 145 28.55 6.45 -16.15
N MET A 146 27.43 7.02 -16.63
CA MET A 146 27.37 7.73 -17.91
C MET A 146 28.17 9.03 -17.92
N ILE A 147 28.22 9.77 -16.81
CA ILE A 147 29.04 10.98 -16.66
C ILE A 147 30.52 10.60 -16.68
N GLU A 148 30.93 9.61 -15.89
CA GLU A 148 32.33 9.19 -15.77
C GLU A 148 32.90 8.64 -17.07
N ARG A 149 32.09 7.95 -17.85
CA ARG A 149 32.47 7.47 -19.20
C ARG A 149 32.39 8.56 -20.27
N GLY A 150 32.01 9.79 -19.93
CA GLY A 150 31.93 10.92 -20.86
C GLY A 150 30.75 10.86 -21.85
N HIS A 151 29.80 9.94 -21.67
CA HIS A 151 28.62 9.82 -22.53
C HIS A 151 27.54 10.85 -22.20
N LEU A 152 27.44 11.27 -20.93
CA LEU A 152 26.51 12.31 -20.48
C LEU A 152 27.26 13.59 -20.15
N LYS A 153 26.99 14.67 -20.90
CA LYS A 153 27.51 16.00 -20.66
C LYS A 153 26.53 16.77 -19.75
N VAL A 154 27.04 17.30 -18.66
CA VAL A 154 26.24 17.93 -17.58
C VAL A 154 26.41 19.45 -17.47
N ASP A 155 27.24 20.04 -18.33
CA ASP A 155 27.63 21.45 -18.32
C ASP A 155 26.48 22.46 -18.52
N LYS A 156 25.30 21.99 -18.98
CA LYS A 156 24.11 22.83 -19.18
C LYS A 156 22.96 22.52 -18.23
N ILE A 157 23.12 21.56 -17.33
CA ILE A 157 22.11 21.26 -16.34
C ILE A 157 22.03 22.42 -15.33
N ASN A 158 20.86 23.01 -15.18
CA ASN A 158 20.58 24.12 -14.28
C ASN A 158 19.51 23.78 -13.22
N THR A 159 18.85 22.61 -13.34
CA THR A 159 17.89 22.14 -12.35
C THR A 159 18.11 20.66 -12.07
N ILE A 160 18.25 20.33 -10.79
CA ILE A 160 18.34 18.96 -10.28
C ILE A 160 17.11 18.68 -9.42
N ILE A 161 16.44 17.57 -9.67
CA ILE A 161 15.27 17.12 -8.91
C ILE A 161 15.58 15.76 -8.31
N LEU A 162 15.34 15.62 -7.01
CA LEU A 162 15.43 14.36 -6.27
C LEU A 162 14.01 13.92 -5.90
N ASP A 163 13.48 12.90 -6.56
CA ASP A 163 12.17 12.33 -6.26
C ASP A 163 12.31 11.10 -5.36
N GLU A 164 11.48 10.97 -4.33
CA GLU A 164 11.59 9.96 -3.26
C GLU A 164 13.02 9.94 -2.66
N ALA A 165 13.52 11.12 -2.25
CA ALA A 165 14.89 11.27 -1.75
C ALA A 165 15.18 10.38 -0.52
N ASP A 166 14.21 10.20 0.39
CA ASP A 166 14.29 9.28 1.52
C ASP A 166 14.64 7.85 1.04
N LYS A 167 14.01 7.39 -0.02
CA LYS A 167 14.27 6.05 -0.57
C LYS A 167 15.62 5.93 -1.26
N MET A 168 16.06 6.97 -1.98
CA MET A 168 17.40 6.96 -2.58
C MET A 168 18.49 6.81 -1.53
N LEU A 169 18.31 7.47 -0.40
CA LEU A 169 19.26 7.43 0.70
C LEU A 169 19.21 6.09 1.43
N ASP A 170 18.02 5.52 1.69
CA ASP A 170 17.85 4.15 2.23
C ASP A 170 18.55 3.09 1.36
N MET A 171 18.62 3.32 0.06
CA MET A 171 19.29 2.43 -0.91
C MET A 171 20.78 2.69 -1.05
N GLY A 172 21.35 3.62 -0.28
CA GLY A 172 22.78 3.93 -0.27
C GLY A 172 23.26 4.80 -1.43
N PHE A 173 22.39 5.56 -2.09
CA PHE A 173 22.78 6.45 -3.21
C PHE A 173 23.33 7.80 -2.78
N GLU A 174 23.57 8.05 -1.49
CA GLU A 174 24.09 9.33 -0.96
C GLU A 174 25.34 9.79 -1.69
N GLU A 175 26.32 8.91 -1.81
CA GLU A 175 27.61 9.18 -2.44
C GLU A 175 27.43 9.52 -3.93
N SER A 176 26.69 8.69 -4.66
CA SER A 176 26.40 8.92 -6.09
C SER A 176 25.69 10.25 -6.34
N ILE A 177 24.72 10.64 -5.51
CA ILE A 177 24.00 11.90 -5.62
C ILE A 177 24.94 13.08 -5.38
N THR A 178 25.78 12.98 -4.35
CA THR A 178 26.76 14.02 -4.02
C THR A 178 27.79 14.21 -5.14
N ASP A 179 28.27 13.15 -5.74
CA ASP A 179 29.24 13.20 -6.83
C ASP A 179 28.63 13.74 -8.13
N ILE A 180 27.40 13.34 -8.45
CA ILE A 180 26.67 13.93 -9.59
C ILE A 180 26.50 15.43 -9.39
N TYR A 181 26.11 15.88 -8.17
CA TYR A 181 25.94 17.29 -7.86
C TYR A 181 27.28 18.06 -8.02
N LYS A 182 28.38 17.54 -7.49
CA LYS A 182 29.72 18.15 -7.65
C LYS A 182 30.07 18.31 -9.12
N LYS A 183 29.95 17.27 -9.93
CA LYS A 183 30.26 17.30 -11.37
C LYS A 183 29.41 18.28 -12.18
N ILE A 184 28.16 18.51 -11.75
CA ILE A 184 27.28 19.50 -12.38
C ILE A 184 27.64 20.93 -11.98
N THR A 185 28.02 21.12 -10.72
CA THR A 185 28.30 22.48 -10.16
C THR A 185 29.73 22.95 -10.37
N GLU A 186 30.67 22.04 -10.66
CA GLU A 186 32.05 22.41 -11.00
C GLU A 186 32.08 23.19 -12.32
N ASP A 187 32.68 24.40 -12.31
CA ASP A 187 32.90 25.14 -13.53
C ASP A 187 34.21 24.66 -14.19
N GLU A 188 34.09 24.05 -15.37
CA GLU A 188 35.26 23.57 -16.13
C GLU A 188 36.22 24.70 -16.57
N LYS A 189 35.71 25.94 -16.66
CA LYS A 189 36.51 27.11 -17.14
C LYS A 189 37.22 27.86 -16.03
N GLU A 190 36.62 27.90 -14.84
CA GLU A 190 37.19 28.57 -13.68
C GLU A 190 37.34 27.60 -12.51
N LYS A 191 38.54 27.02 -12.33
CA LYS A 191 38.81 26.12 -11.20
C LYS A 191 38.48 26.79 -9.87
N GLY A 192 37.55 26.21 -9.12
CA GLY A 192 37.12 26.68 -7.80
C GLY A 192 35.87 27.54 -7.79
N LYS A 193 35.28 27.89 -8.94
CA LYS A 193 33.97 28.54 -9.02
C LYS A 193 32.88 27.53 -9.20
N ARG A 194 31.81 27.64 -8.42
CA ARG A 194 30.64 26.78 -8.54
C ARG A 194 29.55 27.49 -9.34
N ARG A 195 28.90 26.73 -10.20
CA ARG A 195 27.71 27.18 -10.92
C ARG A 195 26.50 27.13 -9.98
N ASP A 196 25.65 28.15 -10.09
CA ASP A 196 24.37 28.16 -9.39
C ASP A 196 23.37 27.20 -10.09
N VAL A 197 22.95 26.17 -9.39
CA VAL A 197 22.06 25.11 -9.87
C VAL A 197 20.91 24.95 -8.90
N GLN A 198 19.69 25.08 -9.39
CA GLN A 198 18.50 24.86 -8.60
C GLN A 198 18.40 23.38 -8.18
N VAL A 199 18.12 23.13 -6.90
CA VAL A 199 17.87 21.78 -6.35
C VAL A 199 16.47 21.71 -5.76
N CYS A 200 15.69 20.73 -6.20
CA CYS A 200 14.36 20.43 -5.69
C CYS A 200 14.35 19.02 -5.10
N LEU A 201 14.09 18.89 -3.81
CA LEU A 201 14.05 17.62 -3.10
C LEU A 201 12.62 17.30 -2.69
N PHE A 202 12.10 16.17 -3.14
CA PHE A 202 10.78 15.66 -2.81
C PHE A 202 10.91 14.35 -2.02
N SER A 203 10.22 14.29 -0.88
CA SER A 203 10.26 13.13 0.00
C SER A 203 8.91 12.93 0.69
N ALA A 204 8.60 11.70 1.10
CA ALA A 204 7.45 11.44 1.97
C ALA A 204 7.80 11.73 3.43
N THR A 205 9.05 11.56 3.81
CA THR A 205 9.56 11.76 5.16
C THR A 205 10.81 12.63 5.13
N ILE A 206 10.93 13.57 6.09
CA ILE A 206 12.12 14.41 6.26
C ILE A 206 12.72 14.11 7.63
N GLU A 207 13.41 13.00 7.71
CA GLU A 207 14.19 12.63 8.89
C GLU A 207 15.48 13.50 9.00
N SER A 208 16.10 13.50 10.18
CA SER A 208 17.29 14.31 10.45
C SER A 208 18.45 14.04 9.47
N TRP A 209 18.58 12.81 9.02
CA TRP A 209 19.62 12.39 8.07
C TRP A 209 19.31 12.82 6.62
N VAL A 210 18.04 12.84 6.18
CA VAL A 210 17.64 13.44 4.89
C VAL A 210 18.02 14.91 4.84
N ARG A 211 17.76 15.63 5.93
CA ARG A 211 18.18 17.04 6.07
C ARG A 211 19.69 17.20 6.05
N LYS A 212 20.43 16.26 6.65
CA LYS A 212 21.90 16.30 6.64
C LYS A 212 22.44 16.19 5.21
N VAL A 213 21.92 15.28 4.40
CA VAL A 213 22.32 15.12 3.00
C VAL A 213 21.87 16.32 2.17
N ALA A 214 20.65 16.81 2.37
CA ALA A 214 20.16 18.01 1.69
C ALA A 214 21.10 19.22 1.92
N ARG A 215 21.65 19.40 3.12
CA ARG A 215 22.60 20.47 3.43
C ARG A 215 23.94 20.36 2.72
N ASN A 216 24.32 19.18 2.23
CA ASN A 216 25.54 19.02 1.42
C ASN A 216 25.37 19.59 0.01
N ILE A 217 24.12 19.72 -0.46
CA ILE A 217 23.77 20.18 -1.81
C ILE A 217 22.95 21.47 -1.84
N ILE A 218 22.27 21.84 -0.76
CA ILE A 218 21.47 23.07 -0.65
C ILE A 218 21.99 23.88 0.55
N PRO A 219 22.55 25.08 0.36
CA PRO A 219 22.87 25.99 1.45
C PRO A 219 21.63 26.35 2.27
N LYS A 220 21.75 26.42 3.58
CA LYS A 220 20.62 26.67 4.49
C LYS A 220 19.92 28.02 4.23
N GLU A 221 20.67 29.00 3.78
CA GLU A 221 20.20 30.36 3.51
C GLU A 221 19.32 30.43 2.25
N ASP A 222 19.47 29.43 1.33
CA ASP A 222 18.76 29.36 0.05
C ASP A 222 17.63 28.33 0.07
N GLU A 223 17.35 27.70 1.24
CA GLU A 223 16.39 26.61 1.37
C GLU A 223 14.96 27.12 1.62
N ILE A 224 14.03 26.77 0.75
CA ILE A 224 12.59 26.91 1.02
C ILE A 224 12.06 25.55 1.45
N PHE A 225 11.64 25.42 2.71
CA PHE A 225 11.10 24.18 3.26
C PHE A 225 9.56 24.22 3.28
N ILE A 226 8.94 23.28 2.57
CA ILE A 226 7.49 23.13 2.47
C ILE A 226 7.09 21.79 3.08
N ASP A 227 6.47 21.82 4.25
CA ASP A 227 6.05 20.63 4.99
C ASP A 227 4.52 20.50 4.96
N LEU A 228 4.02 19.61 4.11
CA LEU A 228 2.60 19.31 3.98
C LEU A 228 2.18 18.09 4.81
N VAL A 229 3.12 17.46 5.52
CA VAL A 229 2.84 16.30 6.37
C VAL A 229 2.50 16.73 7.78
N LYS A 230 3.15 17.79 8.30
CA LYS A 230 2.88 18.32 9.64
C LYS A 230 1.47 18.82 9.83
N ASP A 231 0.92 19.52 8.83
CA ASP A 231 -0.41 20.12 8.89
C ASP A 231 -1.54 19.08 8.88
N LEU A 232 -1.27 17.86 8.40
CA LEU A 232 -2.27 16.81 8.29
C LEU A 232 -2.48 16.01 9.59
N GLY A 233 -1.63 16.17 10.61
CA GLY A 233 -1.71 15.45 11.89
C GLY A 233 -1.51 13.93 11.78
N ASN A 234 -1.80 13.33 10.62
CA ASN A 234 -1.64 11.91 10.31
C ASN A 234 -0.72 11.75 9.10
N LYS A 235 0.20 10.78 9.16
CA LYS A 235 1.13 10.47 8.05
C LYS A 235 0.48 9.64 6.92
N THR A 236 -0.77 9.22 7.05
CA THR A 236 -1.54 8.50 6.03
C THR A 236 -2.80 9.27 5.66
N PRO A 237 -3.33 9.10 4.42
CA PRO A 237 -4.60 9.70 4.05
C PRO A 237 -5.72 9.29 5.02
N LYS A 238 -6.56 10.23 5.46
CA LYS A 238 -7.70 9.97 6.37
C LYS A 238 -8.73 8.98 5.80
N THR A 239 -8.68 8.74 4.50
CA THR A 239 -9.59 7.84 3.76
C THR A 239 -9.16 6.37 3.78
N VAL A 240 -8.02 6.04 4.43
CA VAL A 240 -7.57 4.66 4.61
C VAL A 240 -8.15 4.07 5.89
N THR A 241 -8.87 2.95 5.77
CA THR A 241 -9.26 2.13 6.92
C THR A 241 -8.14 1.15 7.23
N HIS A 242 -7.56 1.25 8.44
CA HIS A 242 -6.48 0.40 8.89
C HIS A 242 -7.01 -0.73 9.78
N LEU A 243 -6.78 -1.98 9.37
CA LEU A 243 -7.18 -3.19 10.07
C LEU A 243 -5.97 -4.07 10.35
N ALA A 244 -6.04 -4.89 11.40
CA ALA A 244 -5.03 -5.90 11.67
C ALA A 244 -5.65 -7.23 12.10
N VAL A 245 -5.13 -8.34 11.57
CA VAL A 245 -5.57 -9.71 11.83
C VAL A 245 -4.43 -10.48 12.47
N ASN A 246 -4.68 -11.03 13.66
CA ASN A 246 -3.72 -11.95 14.26
C ASN A 246 -3.79 -13.30 13.54
N CYS A 247 -2.66 -13.80 13.08
CA CYS A 247 -2.61 -15.03 12.29
C CYS A 247 -1.32 -15.81 12.57
N ILE A 248 -1.45 -17.09 12.87
CA ILE A 248 -0.29 -17.98 13.00
C ILE A 248 0.33 -18.25 11.62
N LYS A 249 1.62 -18.56 11.62
CA LYS A 249 2.40 -18.68 10.38
C LYS A 249 1.86 -19.75 9.42
N SER A 250 1.35 -20.89 9.94
CA SER A 250 0.76 -21.97 9.14
C SER A 250 -0.48 -21.54 8.38
N GLU A 251 -1.27 -20.61 8.93
CA GLU A 251 -2.55 -20.16 8.36
C GLU A 251 -2.43 -18.90 7.50
N LYS A 252 -1.23 -18.33 7.38
CA LYS A 252 -1.02 -17.04 6.71
C LYS A 252 -1.54 -17.03 5.28
N THR A 253 -1.19 -18.03 4.47
CA THR A 253 -1.58 -18.12 3.06
C THR A 253 -3.09 -18.23 2.91
N THR A 254 -3.70 -19.10 3.71
CA THR A 254 -5.17 -19.31 3.71
C THR A 254 -5.89 -18.04 4.17
N THR A 255 -5.40 -17.39 5.23
CA THR A 255 -5.99 -16.14 5.74
C THR A 255 -5.90 -15.02 4.72
N ILE A 256 -4.78 -14.87 4.00
CA ILE A 256 -4.64 -13.88 2.92
C ILE A 256 -5.65 -14.14 1.81
N ALA A 257 -5.82 -15.41 1.39
CA ALA A 257 -6.80 -15.79 0.39
C ALA A 257 -8.24 -15.41 0.80
N ASP A 258 -8.61 -15.72 2.03
CA ASP A 258 -9.93 -15.40 2.57
C ASP A 258 -10.15 -13.88 2.72
N LEU A 259 -9.12 -13.12 3.11
CA LEU A 259 -9.17 -11.65 3.16
C LEU A 259 -9.33 -11.03 1.76
N ILE A 260 -8.66 -11.56 0.75
CA ILE A 260 -8.84 -11.13 -0.64
C ILE A 260 -10.30 -11.35 -1.05
N LEU A 261 -10.86 -12.51 -0.77
CA LEU A 261 -12.26 -12.83 -1.09
C LEU A 261 -13.25 -11.92 -0.36
N CYS A 262 -13.09 -11.75 0.96
CA CYS A 262 -14.05 -11.01 1.79
C CYS A 262 -14.00 -9.49 1.57
N TYR A 263 -12.81 -8.92 1.42
CA TYR A 263 -12.59 -7.46 1.33
C TYR A 263 -12.31 -6.98 -0.10
N GLY A 264 -11.65 -7.80 -0.91
CA GLY A 264 -11.34 -7.50 -2.30
C GLY A 264 -12.50 -7.87 -3.22
N GLY A 265 -12.94 -9.12 -3.20
CA GLY A 265 -13.89 -9.67 -4.17
C GLY A 265 -13.30 -9.70 -5.59
N ARG A 266 -14.03 -10.30 -6.55
CA ARG A 266 -13.54 -10.46 -7.93
C ARG A 266 -13.41 -9.17 -8.74
N ASN A 267 -14.07 -8.08 -8.33
CA ASN A 267 -14.12 -6.82 -9.09
C ASN A 267 -13.18 -5.73 -8.56
N LYS A 268 -12.54 -5.94 -7.43
CA LYS A 268 -11.65 -4.97 -6.80
C LYS A 268 -10.19 -5.36 -6.99
N SER A 269 -9.34 -4.34 -7.12
CA SER A 269 -7.90 -4.54 -7.23
C SER A 269 -7.26 -4.71 -5.84
N THR A 270 -6.44 -5.74 -5.69
CA THR A 270 -5.75 -6.06 -4.44
C THR A 270 -4.24 -6.08 -4.63
N LEU A 271 -3.51 -5.50 -3.68
CA LEU A 271 -2.06 -5.56 -3.61
C LEU A 271 -1.63 -6.21 -2.30
N VAL A 272 -0.91 -7.33 -2.39
CA VAL A 272 -0.38 -8.06 -1.23
C VAL A 272 1.12 -7.83 -1.12
N PHE A 273 1.55 -7.26 -0.01
CA PHE A 273 2.96 -7.13 0.32
C PHE A 273 3.44 -8.31 1.15
N VAL A 274 4.50 -8.96 0.69
CA VAL A 274 5.16 -10.07 1.38
C VAL A 274 6.63 -9.76 1.61
N ASN A 275 7.23 -10.39 2.62
CA ASN A 275 8.61 -10.09 2.99
C ASN A 275 9.64 -10.86 2.16
N THR A 276 9.27 -12.01 1.60
CA THR A 276 10.20 -12.89 0.88
C THR A 276 9.66 -13.37 -0.46
N LYS A 277 10.57 -13.70 -1.38
CA LYS A 277 10.25 -14.32 -2.67
C LYS A 277 9.54 -15.66 -2.49
N LYS A 278 9.89 -16.40 -1.44
CA LYS A 278 9.25 -17.69 -1.11
C LYS A 278 7.77 -17.49 -0.77
N GLU A 279 7.44 -16.49 0.04
CA GLU A 279 6.03 -16.17 0.34
C GLU A 279 5.25 -15.77 -0.92
N CYS A 280 5.88 -15.08 -1.90
CA CYS A 280 5.25 -14.84 -3.20
C CYS A 280 4.86 -16.15 -3.90
N SER A 281 5.79 -17.11 -3.93
CA SER A 281 5.58 -18.40 -4.58
C SER A 281 4.53 -19.26 -3.84
N ASP A 282 4.56 -19.27 -2.52
CA ASP A 282 3.61 -20.02 -1.69
C ASP A 282 2.17 -19.53 -1.89
N LEU A 283 1.96 -18.22 -2.02
CA LEU A 283 0.65 -17.64 -2.33
C LEU A 283 0.16 -18.00 -3.74
N MET A 284 1.06 -18.05 -4.73
CA MET A 284 0.71 -18.38 -6.11
C MET A 284 0.27 -19.85 -6.29
N ILE A 285 0.78 -20.75 -5.43
CA ILE A 285 0.44 -22.19 -5.48
C ILE A 285 -0.92 -22.47 -4.77
N SER A 286 -1.43 -21.52 -4.02
CA SER A 286 -2.70 -21.68 -3.30
C SER A 286 -3.86 -21.84 -4.28
N ASP A 287 -4.55 -22.99 -4.26
CA ASP A 287 -5.68 -23.28 -5.14
C ASP A 287 -6.86 -22.30 -4.96
N LYS A 288 -6.93 -21.58 -3.82
CA LYS A 288 -8.01 -20.63 -3.51
C LYS A 288 -7.94 -19.33 -4.34
N ILE A 289 -6.74 -18.93 -4.81
CA ILE A 289 -6.53 -17.65 -5.49
C ILE A 289 -5.72 -17.75 -6.78
N LYS A 290 -5.41 -18.95 -7.25
CA LYS A 290 -4.43 -19.24 -8.31
C LYS A 290 -4.68 -18.54 -9.64
N GLU A 291 -5.94 -18.40 -10.04
CA GLU A 291 -6.30 -17.88 -11.38
C GLU A 291 -6.22 -16.35 -11.51
N GLU A 292 -6.25 -15.62 -10.41
CA GLU A 292 -6.35 -14.16 -10.41
C GLU A 292 -5.09 -13.46 -9.87
N VAL A 293 -4.07 -14.25 -9.44
CA VAL A 293 -2.87 -13.74 -8.78
C VAL A 293 -1.69 -13.72 -9.72
N GLN A 294 -0.99 -12.61 -9.76
CA GLN A 294 0.34 -12.49 -10.36
C GLN A 294 1.35 -12.01 -9.32
N ILE A 295 2.61 -12.40 -9.50
CA ILE A 295 3.69 -12.05 -8.56
C ILE A 295 4.70 -11.11 -9.21
N ILE A 296 5.29 -10.22 -8.38
CA ILE A 296 6.42 -9.38 -8.74
C ILE A 296 7.50 -9.45 -7.66
N HIS A 297 8.68 -9.95 -8.00
CA HIS A 297 9.86 -9.95 -7.12
C HIS A 297 11.14 -9.72 -7.94
N GLY A 298 12.28 -9.57 -7.26
CA GLY A 298 13.54 -9.15 -7.87
C GLY A 298 14.09 -10.07 -8.96
N ASP A 299 13.72 -11.36 -8.98
CA ASP A 299 14.23 -12.34 -9.97
C ASP A 299 13.43 -12.35 -11.28
N ILE A 300 12.25 -11.69 -11.30
CA ILE A 300 11.45 -11.58 -12.53
C ILE A 300 12.10 -10.57 -13.46
N ASN A 301 12.29 -10.95 -14.72
CA ASN A 301 12.87 -10.07 -15.73
C ASN A 301 11.98 -8.84 -15.99
N GLN A 302 12.58 -7.77 -16.50
CA GLN A 302 11.90 -6.47 -16.65
C GLN A 302 10.71 -6.54 -17.61
N ALA A 303 10.83 -7.23 -18.71
CA ALA A 303 9.74 -7.35 -19.70
C ALA A 303 8.50 -8.04 -19.09
N GLN A 304 8.71 -9.09 -18.32
CA GLN A 304 7.63 -9.80 -17.62
C GLN A 304 7.00 -8.94 -16.51
N ARG A 305 7.79 -8.15 -15.78
CA ARG A 305 7.28 -7.21 -14.77
C ARG A 305 6.37 -6.15 -15.42
N GLU A 306 6.79 -5.57 -16.53
CA GLU A 306 6.00 -4.57 -17.28
C GLU A 306 4.71 -5.18 -17.86
N ALA A 307 4.78 -6.40 -18.39
CA ALA A 307 3.59 -7.12 -18.87
C ALA A 307 2.60 -7.39 -17.73
N THR A 308 3.08 -7.85 -16.56
CA THR A 308 2.26 -8.09 -15.36
C THR A 308 1.60 -6.80 -14.88
N LEU A 309 2.34 -5.70 -14.79
CA LEU A 309 1.79 -4.40 -14.39
C LEU A 309 0.74 -3.88 -15.38
N THR A 310 1.00 -4.07 -16.67
CA THR A 310 0.04 -3.67 -17.72
C THR A 310 -1.24 -4.49 -17.62
N ALA A 311 -1.14 -5.81 -17.38
CA ALA A 311 -2.29 -6.68 -17.17
C ALA A 311 -3.09 -6.27 -15.90
N PHE A 312 -2.38 -5.88 -14.83
CA PHE A 312 -3.00 -5.39 -13.59
C PHE A 312 -3.70 -4.04 -13.79
N ARG A 313 -3.07 -3.08 -14.48
CA ARG A 313 -3.70 -1.78 -14.82
C ARG A 313 -4.97 -1.94 -15.65
N ASN A 314 -4.94 -2.87 -16.59
CA ASN A 314 -6.09 -3.16 -17.47
C ASN A 314 -7.17 -4.02 -16.80
N GLY A 315 -6.99 -4.38 -15.52
CA GLY A 315 -7.93 -5.18 -14.76
C GLY A 315 -8.04 -6.65 -15.19
N LYS A 316 -7.12 -7.14 -16.01
CA LYS A 316 -7.01 -8.57 -16.38
C LYS A 316 -6.48 -9.42 -15.23
N VAL A 317 -5.68 -8.82 -14.36
CA VAL A 317 -5.17 -9.38 -13.11
C VAL A 317 -5.77 -8.55 -11.98
N LYS A 318 -6.37 -9.20 -10.99
CA LYS A 318 -7.05 -8.53 -9.88
C LYS A 318 -6.21 -8.50 -8.60
N CYS A 319 -5.32 -9.46 -8.43
CA CYS A 319 -4.45 -9.53 -7.26
C CYS A 319 -2.98 -9.56 -7.69
N LEU A 320 -2.20 -8.62 -7.15
CA LEU A 320 -0.77 -8.54 -7.33
C LEU A 320 -0.07 -8.81 -6.00
N VAL A 321 0.83 -9.80 -5.98
CA VAL A 321 1.68 -10.09 -4.81
C VAL A 321 3.08 -9.58 -5.07
N ALA A 322 3.62 -8.75 -4.19
CA ALA A 322 4.91 -8.11 -4.40
C ALA A 322 5.77 -8.07 -3.13
N THR A 323 7.09 -8.17 -3.31
CA THR A 323 8.04 -7.81 -2.27
C THR A 323 8.28 -6.30 -2.26
N ASP A 324 8.71 -5.72 -1.13
CA ASP A 324 9.00 -4.27 -1.03
C ASP A 324 9.96 -3.78 -2.10
N VAL A 325 11.06 -4.52 -2.32
CA VAL A 325 12.08 -4.15 -3.32
C VAL A 325 11.49 -4.09 -4.73
N ALA A 326 10.60 -5.02 -5.03
CA ALA A 326 10.01 -5.10 -6.36
C ALA A 326 8.84 -4.13 -6.57
N SER A 327 8.18 -3.70 -5.50
CA SER A 327 7.04 -2.78 -5.55
C SER A 327 7.43 -1.30 -5.43
N ARG A 328 8.65 -1.03 -4.97
CA ARG A 328 9.19 0.34 -4.88
C ARG A 328 9.36 0.93 -6.28
N GLY A 329 8.86 2.14 -6.45
CA GLY A 329 8.94 2.86 -7.73
C GLY A 329 8.06 2.29 -8.85
N LEU A 330 7.30 1.21 -8.60
CA LEU A 330 6.31 0.75 -9.56
C LEU A 330 5.12 1.72 -9.58
N ASP A 331 4.72 2.10 -10.79
CA ASP A 331 3.44 2.78 -11.01
C ASP A 331 2.30 1.75 -10.87
N ILE A 332 2.06 1.34 -9.62
CA ILE A 332 0.90 0.53 -9.29
C ILE A 332 -0.29 1.48 -9.16
N PRO A 333 -1.37 1.28 -9.94
CA PRO A 333 -2.56 2.10 -9.83
C PRO A 333 -3.10 2.06 -8.39
N SER A 334 -3.96 3.02 -8.04
CA SER A 334 -4.65 2.96 -6.76
C SER A 334 -5.45 1.67 -6.67
N VAL A 335 -5.20 0.91 -5.61
CA VAL A 335 -5.90 -0.35 -5.34
C VAL A 335 -6.97 -0.16 -4.28
N ASP A 336 -7.97 -1.02 -4.28
CA ASP A 336 -9.07 -0.97 -3.30
C ASP A 336 -8.64 -1.58 -1.96
N LEU A 337 -7.79 -2.62 -2.01
CA LEU A 337 -7.31 -3.37 -0.86
C LEU A 337 -5.79 -3.52 -0.88
N VAL A 338 -5.16 -3.19 0.23
CA VAL A 338 -3.77 -3.52 0.52
C VAL A 338 -3.73 -4.55 1.64
N ILE A 339 -3.00 -5.65 1.44
CA ILE A 339 -2.72 -6.63 2.49
C ILE A 339 -1.22 -6.63 2.75
N GLN A 340 -0.81 -6.56 4.01
CA GLN A 340 0.57 -6.73 4.43
C GLN A 340 0.71 -8.06 5.18
N SER A 341 1.52 -8.98 4.67
CA SER A 341 1.69 -10.31 5.25
C SER A 341 2.30 -10.28 6.65
N GLU A 342 2.99 -9.19 6.99
CA GLU A 342 3.52 -8.87 8.33
C GLU A 342 3.68 -7.36 8.49
N PRO A 343 3.68 -6.85 9.75
CA PRO A 343 4.02 -5.46 9.99
C PRO A 343 5.47 -5.19 9.57
N PRO A 344 5.74 -4.16 8.77
CA PRO A 344 7.11 -3.81 8.44
C PRO A 344 7.85 -3.27 9.67
N LYS A 345 9.16 -3.49 9.72
CA LYS A 345 10.01 -2.98 10.82
C LYS A 345 10.14 -1.45 10.77
N ASP A 346 10.14 -0.92 9.57
CA ASP A 346 10.20 0.49 9.26
C ASP A 346 8.79 1.07 9.06
N ILE A 347 8.52 2.20 9.72
CA ILE A 347 7.21 2.85 9.72
C ILE A 347 6.90 3.48 8.37
N ASP A 348 7.92 4.02 7.72
CA ASP A 348 7.76 4.67 6.42
C ASP A 348 7.38 3.62 5.36
N SER A 349 7.91 2.40 5.46
CA SER A 349 7.45 1.27 4.65
C SER A 349 5.97 0.99 4.86
N TYR A 350 5.46 1.04 6.11
CA TYR A 350 4.02 0.89 6.37
C TYR A 350 3.19 1.96 5.67
N ILE A 351 3.61 3.22 5.79
CA ILE A 351 2.93 4.37 5.19
C ILE A 351 2.92 4.25 3.67
N HIS A 352 4.05 3.89 3.07
CA HIS A 352 4.19 3.74 1.63
C HIS A 352 3.38 2.56 1.07
N ARG A 353 3.31 1.44 1.80
CA ARG A 353 2.46 0.29 1.45
C ARG A 353 0.98 0.67 1.56
N ALA A 354 0.55 1.22 2.69
CA ALA A 354 -0.82 1.68 2.90
C ALA A 354 -1.23 2.77 1.89
N GLY A 355 -0.31 3.67 1.52
CA GLY A 355 -0.54 4.71 0.51
C GLY A 355 -0.66 4.19 -0.94
N ARG A 356 -0.70 2.86 -1.17
CA ARG A 356 -1.09 2.29 -2.46
C ARG A 356 -2.60 2.22 -2.61
N THR A 357 -3.35 2.38 -1.54
CA THR A 357 -4.80 2.55 -1.58
C THR A 357 -5.21 3.98 -1.24
N ALA A 358 -6.49 4.30 -1.38
CA ALA A 358 -7.09 5.60 -1.02
C ALA A 358 -6.43 6.82 -1.70
N ARG A 359 -6.03 6.70 -2.96
CA ARG A 359 -5.48 7.81 -3.75
C ARG A 359 -6.59 8.64 -4.40
N ALA A 360 -6.29 9.90 -4.68
CA ALA A 360 -7.20 10.84 -5.36
C ALA A 360 -8.58 10.95 -4.68
N GLY A 361 -8.62 10.99 -3.33
CA GLY A 361 -9.85 11.19 -2.56
C GLY A 361 -10.74 9.94 -2.43
N ARG A 362 -10.36 8.79 -2.99
CA ARG A 362 -11.09 7.52 -2.82
C ARG A 362 -10.85 6.95 -1.42
N SER A 363 -11.79 6.14 -0.92
CA SER A 363 -11.59 5.31 0.27
C SER A 363 -10.85 4.02 -0.07
N GLY A 364 -10.12 3.46 0.90
CA GLY A 364 -9.42 2.21 0.71
C GLY A 364 -9.17 1.48 2.03
N THR A 365 -8.84 0.20 1.94
CA THR A 365 -8.61 -0.65 3.11
C THR A 365 -7.18 -1.18 3.11
N CYS A 366 -6.51 -1.11 4.27
CA CYS A 366 -5.21 -1.69 4.50
C CYS A 366 -5.30 -2.69 5.67
N ILE A 367 -5.04 -3.97 5.40
CA ILE A 367 -5.09 -5.06 6.39
C ILE A 367 -3.68 -5.56 6.63
N THR A 368 -3.26 -5.64 7.89
CA THR A 368 -1.93 -6.15 8.25
C THR A 368 -2.08 -7.42 9.08
N LEU A 369 -1.51 -8.52 8.60
CA LEU A 369 -1.42 -9.73 9.40
C LEU A 369 -0.30 -9.56 10.42
N TYR A 370 -0.51 -10.05 11.64
CA TYR A 370 0.50 -10.01 12.67
C TYR A 370 0.45 -11.29 13.52
N THR A 371 1.50 -11.53 14.25
CA THR A 371 1.59 -12.58 15.27
C THR A 371 1.74 -11.95 16.64
N ARG A 372 1.56 -12.71 17.71
CA ARG A 372 1.82 -12.24 19.08
C ARG A 372 3.23 -11.62 19.25
N TYR A 373 4.20 -12.08 18.47
CA TYR A 373 5.59 -11.58 18.52
C TYR A 373 5.78 -10.25 17.77
N THR A 374 4.92 -9.94 16.80
CA THR A 374 5.02 -8.74 15.97
C THR A 374 3.98 -7.68 16.32
N GLU A 375 3.12 -7.91 17.33
CA GLU A 375 2.10 -6.96 17.78
C GLU A 375 2.71 -5.62 18.23
N CYS A 376 3.88 -5.67 18.92
CA CYS A 376 4.60 -4.46 19.33
C CYS A 376 5.04 -3.56 18.14
N LEU A 377 5.20 -4.12 16.93
CA LEU A 377 5.49 -3.33 15.73
C LEU A 377 4.25 -2.53 15.31
N LEU A 378 3.04 -3.11 15.41
CA LEU A 378 1.79 -2.39 15.12
C LEU A 378 1.60 -1.23 16.10
N GLU A 379 1.82 -1.45 17.39
CA GLU A 379 1.71 -0.40 18.41
C GLU A 379 2.69 0.75 18.14
N ARG A 380 3.92 0.42 17.75
CA ARG A 380 4.92 1.43 17.35
C ARG A 380 4.47 2.21 16.11
N ILE A 381 3.87 1.53 15.12
CA ILE A 381 3.32 2.16 13.92
C ILE A 381 2.18 3.11 14.31
N GLU A 382 1.23 2.67 15.14
CA GLU A 382 0.11 3.51 15.62
C GLU A 382 0.59 4.79 16.29
N GLN A 383 1.57 4.66 17.21
CA GLN A 383 2.11 5.81 17.95
C GLN A 383 2.81 6.81 17.04
N ARG A 384 3.67 6.33 16.14
CA ARG A 384 4.52 7.21 15.32
C ARG A 384 3.83 7.74 14.07
N ALA A 385 2.95 6.95 13.46
CA ALA A 385 2.15 7.39 12.32
C ALA A 385 0.87 8.13 12.74
N LYS A 386 0.55 8.15 14.06
CA LYS A 386 -0.66 8.75 14.64
C LYS A 386 -1.96 8.23 13.99
N ILE A 387 -2.00 6.93 13.74
CA ILE A 387 -3.17 6.23 13.19
C ILE A 387 -3.73 5.24 14.20
N LYS A 388 -4.99 4.89 14.05
CA LYS A 388 -5.62 3.80 14.81
C LYS A 388 -5.79 2.59 13.89
N ILE A 389 -5.25 1.44 14.28
CA ILE A 389 -5.39 0.17 13.56
C ILE A 389 -6.39 -0.69 14.35
N LYS A 390 -7.57 -0.95 13.77
CA LYS A 390 -8.58 -1.80 14.42
C LYS A 390 -8.13 -3.26 14.34
N ARG A 391 -8.07 -3.95 15.48
CA ARG A 391 -7.84 -5.40 15.53
C ARG A 391 -9.15 -6.11 15.19
N ILE A 392 -9.11 -7.02 14.23
CA ILE A 392 -10.25 -7.82 13.79
C ILE A 392 -9.87 -9.31 13.81
N GLY A 393 -10.86 -10.19 13.88
CA GLY A 393 -10.68 -11.62 13.73
C GLY A 393 -10.34 -12.03 12.29
N ALA A 394 -9.82 -13.24 12.12
CA ALA A 394 -9.72 -13.84 10.79
C ALA A 394 -11.14 -14.09 10.22
N PRO A 395 -11.33 -14.02 8.89
CA PRO A 395 -12.63 -14.28 8.26
C PRO A 395 -13.22 -15.61 8.72
N GLN A 396 -14.48 -15.60 9.12
CA GLN A 396 -15.21 -16.77 9.57
C GLN A 396 -15.91 -17.47 8.39
N LYS A 397 -16.39 -18.72 8.59
CA LYS A 397 -17.14 -19.47 7.59
C LYS A 397 -18.27 -18.65 6.95
N LYS A 398 -19.03 -17.93 7.78
CA LYS A 398 -20.15 -17.09 7.35
C LYS A 398 -19.68 -16.00 6.40
N ASP A 399 -18.60 -15.27 6.75
CA ASP A 399 -18.05 -14.18 5.95
C ASP A 399 -17.59 -14.66 4.56
N ILE A 400 -16.91 -15.83 4.54
CA ILE A 400 -16.39 -16.44 3.32
C ILE A 400 -17.55 -16.88 2.40
N ILE A 401 -18.57 -17.52 2.96
CA ILE A 401 -19.75 -17.97 2.22
C ILE A 401 -20.52 -16.77 1.67
N GLU A 402 -20.77 -15.74 2.49
CA GLU A 402 -21.47 -14.52 2.07
C GLU A 402 -20.71 -13.77 0.96
N ALA A 403 -19.38 -13.70 1.06
CA ALA A 403 -18.56 -13.09 0.03
C ALA A 403 -18.63 -13.88 -1.29
N SER A 404 -18.53 -15.21 -1.23
CA SER A 404 -18.62 -16.08 -2.40
C SER A 404 -19.99 -16.02 -3.07
N ILE A 405 -21.06 -16.00 -2.27
CA ILE A 405 -22.44 -15.88 -2.77
C ILE A 405 -22.64 -14.53 -3.46
N ARG A 406 -22.15 -13.43 -2.86
CA ARG A 406 -22.25 -12.08 -3.43
C ARG A 406 -21.61 -11.99 -4.82
N ASP A 407 -20.44 -12.59 -4.99
CA ASP A 407 -19.76 -12.64 -6.28
C ASP A 407 -20.49 -13.56 -7.27
N THR A 408 -21.02 -14.69 -6.80
CA THR A 408 -21.84 -15.61 -7.61
C THR A 408 -23.11 -14.92 -8.12
N TYR A 409 -23.81 -14.16 -7.28
CA TYR A 409 -25.00 -13.41 -7.70
C TYR A 409 -24.70 -12.42 -8.82
N LYS A 410 -23.60 -11.68 -8.73
CA LYS A 410 -23.19 -10.75 -9.80
C LYS A 410 -22.93 -11.46 -11.12
N ASN A 411 -22.29 -12.62 -11.06
CA ASN A 411 -22.01 -13.42 -12.25
C ASN A 411 -23.31 -13.99 -12.86
N LEU A 412 -24.25 -14.46 -12.02
CA LEU A 412 -25.55 -14.96 -12.48
C LEU A 412 -26.35 -13.88 -13.22
N MET A 413 -26.30 -12.62 -12.74
CA MET A 413 -26.99 -11.49 -13.40
C MET A 413 -26.38 -11.12 -14.75
N SER A 414 -25.17 -11.56 -15.06
CA SER A 414 -24.50 -11.30 -16.34
C SER A 414 -24.69 -12.41 -17.39
N ILE A 415 -25.43 -13.48 -17.05
CA ILE A 415 -25.69 -14.59 -17.97
C ILE A 415 -26.75 -14.18 -18.99
N ASP A 416 -26.46 -14.39 -20.27
CA ASP A 416 -27.38 -14.14 -21.36
C ASP A 416 -28.58 -15.08 -21.33
N ASP A 417 -29.78 -14.56 -21.56
CA ASP A 417 -31.03 -15.35 -21.56
C ASP A 417 -31.03 -16.49 -22.59
N SER A 418 -30.28 -16.35 -23.68
CA SER A 418 -30.13 -17.42 -24.68
C SER A 418 -29.42 -18.64 -24.11
N MET A 419 -28.45 -18.43 -23.22
CA MET A 419 -27.72 -19.51 -22.54
C MET A 419 -28.62 -20.20 -21.50
N ILE A 420 -29.44 -19.46 -20.76
CA ILE A 420 -30.34 -20.01 -19.75
C ILE A 420 -31.27 -21.05 -20.37
N LYS A 421 -31.79 -20.79 -21.60
CA LYS A 421 -32.66 -21.71 -22.31
C LYS A 421 -32.02 -23.07 -22.59
N LEU A 422 -30.71 -23.12 -22.83
CA LEU A 422 -30.00 -24.37 -23.11
C LEU A 422 -29.93 -25.28 -21.90
N PHE A 423 -29.96 -24.74 -20.68
CA PHE A 423 -29.86 -25.51 -19.44
C PHE A 423 -31.23 -25.79 -18.80
N SER A 424 -32.35 -25.34 -19.41
CA SER A 424 -33.69 -25.43 -18.80
C SER A 424 -34.18 -26.85 -18.53
N GLU A 425 -33.86 -27.80 -19.41
CA GLU A 425 -34.27 -29.20 -19.24
C GLU A 425 -33.49 -29.91 -18.15
N ASP A 426 -32.18 -29.66 -18.08
CA ASP A 426 -31.33 -30.25 -17.04
C ASP A 426 -31.61 -29.61 -15.67
N ALA A 427 -31.96 -28.32 -15.64
CA ALA A 427 -32.43 -27.67 -14.43
C ALA A 427 -33.72 -28.32 -13.87
N LYS A 428 -34.69 -28.69 -14.74
CA LYS A 428 -35.88 -29.41 -14.33
C LYS A 428 -35.55 -30.76 -13.71
N LYS A 429 -34.66 -31.55 -14.32
CA LYS A 429 -34.20 -32.83 -13.77
C LYS A 429 -33.57 -32.68 -12.39
N LEU A 430 -32.70 -31.67 -12.20
CA LEU A 430 -32.10 -31.39 -10.90
C LEU A 430 -33.13 -31.00 -9.84
N ILE A 431 -34.16 -30.24 -10.23
CA ILE A 431 -35.24 -29.83 -9.35
C ILE A 431 -36.11 -31.02 -8.98
N GLU A 432 -36.42 -31.92 -9.93
CA GLU A 432 -37.16 -33.16 -9.67
C GLU A 432 -36.40 -34.09 -8.73
N GLU A 433 -35.08 -34.21 -8.87
CA GLU A 433 -34.25 -35.10 -8.04
C GLU A 433 -34.01 -34.54 -6.62
N PHE A 434 -33.70 -33.24 -6.47
CA PHE A 434 -33.27 -32.67 -5.18
C PHE A 434 -34.32 -31.75 -4.55
N GLY A 435 -35.37 -31.35 -5.26
CA GLY A 435 -36.26 -30.27 -4.86
C GLY A 435 -35.72 -28.89 -5.16
N ASN A 436 -36.61 -27.89 -5.27
CA ASN A 436 -36.26 -26.53 -5.71
C ASN A 436 -35.11 -25.90 -4.90
N GLU A 437 -35.27 -25.85 -3.59
CA GLU A 437 -34.32 -25.18 -2.69
C GLU A 437 -32.97 -25.92 -2.62
N ASN A 438 -33.01 -27.24 -2.48
CA ASN A 438 -31.81 -28.06 -2.40
C ASN A 438 -31.02 -28.09 -3.71
N ALA A 439 -31.69 -28.10 -4.88
CA ALA A 439 -31.02 -28.03 -6.18
C ALA A 439 -30.23 -26.72 -6.32
N VAL A 440 -30.86 -25.59 -5.99
CA VAL A 440 -30.20 -24.27 -6.00
C VAL A 440 -29.09 -24.20 -4.97
N ALA A 441 -29.29 -24.66 -3.74
CA ALA A 441 -28.27 -24.67 -2.69
C ALA A 441 -27.03 -25.48 -3.08
N ARG A 442 -27.22 -26.65 -3.69
CA ARG A 442 -26.11 -27.49 -4.21
C ARG A 442 -25.34 -26.80 -5.32
N LEU A 443 -26.04 -26.15 -6.27
CA LEU A 443 -25.39 -25.38 -7.33
C LEU A 443 -24.61 -24.20 -6.78
N LEU A 444 -25.17 -23.46 -5.83
CA LEU A 444 -24.46 -22.35 -5.16
C LEU A 444 -23.22 -22.86 -4.42
N ALA A 445 -23.32 -23.97 -3.68
CA ALA A 445 -22.18 -24.58 -3.00
C ALA A 445 -21.09 -25.03 -3.99
N TYR A 446 -21.48 -25.61 -5.12
CA TYR A 446 -20.55 -26.04 -6.16
C TYR A 446 -19.85 -24.85 -6.84
N VAL A 447 -20.61 -23.84 -7.30
CA VAL A 447 -20.08 -22.67 -8.01
C VAL A 447 -19.22 -21.82 -7.09
N SER A 448 -19.56 -21.73 -5.80
CA SER A 448 -18.75 -21.01 -4.80
C SER A 448 -17.51 -21.80 -4.35
N GLY A 449 -17.35 -23.08 -4.76
CA GLY A 449 -16.21 -23.92 -4.39
C GLY A 449 -16.28 -24.51 -2.97
N HIS A 450 -17.41 -24.37 -2.27
CA HIS A 450 -17.61 -24.83 -0.88
C HIS A 450 -18.38 -26.14 -0.82
N THR A 451 -17.81 -27.22 -1.34
CA THR A 451 -18.46 -28.55 -1.43
C THR A 451 -18.18 -29.43 -0.22
N LYS A 452 -17.26 -29.07 0.66
CA LYS A 452 -16.89 -29.87 1.85
C LYS A 452 -17.19 -29.09 3.12
N HIS A 453 -17.28 -29.83 4.23
CA HIS A 453 -17.44 -29.22 5.55
C HIS A 453 -16.25 -28.27 5.85
N MET A 454 -16.56 -27.02 6.18
CA MET A 454 -15.58 -26.02 6.61
C MET A 454 -15.44 -26.08 8.14
N LYS A 455 -14.23 -26.24 8.65
CA LYS A 455 -13.95 -26.15 10.09
C LYS A 455 -14.08 -24.73 10.58
N SER A 456 -14.47 -24.54 11.84
CA SER A 456 -14.46 -23.24 12.50
C SER A 456 -13.03 -22.68 12.58
N ARG A 457 -12.93 -21.37 12.69
CA ARG A 457 -11.65 -20.69 12.69
C ARG A 457 -11.55 -19.76 13.89
N SER A 458 -10.43 -19.81 14.59
CA SER A 458 -10.15 -18.89 15.70
C SER A 458 -10.18 -17.43 15.27
N LEU A 459 -10.92 -16.58 15.99
CA LEU A 459 -10.86 -15.13 15.87
C LEU A 459 -9.54 -14.57 16.43
N LEU A 460 -8.90 -15.30 17.37
CA LEU A 460 -7.68 -14.85 18.06
C LEU A 460 -6.40 -15.09 17.27
N CYS A 461 -6.33 -16.15 16.46
CA CYS A 461 -5.09 -16.53 15.78
C CYS A 461 -5.27 -17.12 14.37
N GLY A 462 -6.51 -17.23 13.89
CA GLY A 462 -6.85 -17.75 12.56
C GLY A 462 -6.71 -19.27 12.41
N ALA A 463 -6.40 -20.03 13.49
CA ALA A 463 -6.24 -21.47 13.42
C ALA A 463 -7.56 -22.19 13.10
N GLU A 464 -7.52 -23.14 12.17
CA GLU A 464 -8.68 -23.99 11.86
C GLU A 464 -8.94 -25.02 12.96
N GLY A 465 -10.21 -25.42 13.14
CA GLY A 465 -10.64 -26.39 14.13
C GLY A 465 -10.78 -25.84 15.54
N TYR A 466 -10.79 -24.51 15.69
CA TYR A 466 -11.00 -23.84 16.96
C TYR A 466 -12.19 -22.88 16.88
N VAL A 467 -12.97 -22.86 17.96
CA VAL A 467 -14.03 -21.88 18.19
C VAL A 467 -13.54 -20.88 19.22
N THR A 468 -13.68 -19.60 18.95
CA THR A 468 -13.39 -18.54 19.93
C THR A 468 -14.62 -18.28 20.77
N TYR A 469 -14.46 -18.39 22.08
CA TYR A 469 -15.49 -18.08 23.07
C TYR A 469 -15.18 -16.79 23.78
N ALA A 470 -16.25 -16.07 24.15
CA ALA A 470 -16.19 -14.92 25.02
C ALA A 470 -16.95 -15.26 26.31
N ILE A 471 -16.31 -15.02 27.47
CA ILE A 471 -16.99 -15.04 28.76
C ILE A 471 -17.04 -13.63 29.29
N LYS A 472 -18.23 -13.19 29.71
CA LYS A 472 -18.44 -11.88 30.31
C LYS A 472 -19.00 -12.04 31.71
N TRP A 473 -18.35 -11.39 32.69
CA TRP A 473 -18.80 -11.37 34.10
C TRP A 473 -19.54 -10.09 34.42
N LYS A 474 -20.45 -10.13 35.38
CA LYS A 474 -21.12 -8.93 35.89
C LYS A 474 -20.16 -7.96 36.56
N ASN A 475 -19.16 -8.47 37.25
CA ASN A 475 -18.19 -7.70 37.98
C ASN A 475 -16.85 -7.66 37.27
N LYS A 476 -16.17 -6.52 37.31
CA LYS A 476 -14.81 -6.38 36.80
C LYS A 476 -13.83 -7.16 37.68
N PHE A 477 -12.79 -7.68 37.04
CA PHE A 477 -11.68 -8.36 37.71
C PHE A 477 -10.34 -7.70 37.35
N ASN A 478 -9.38 -7.78 38.24
CA ASN A 478 -8.10 -7.06 38.10
C ASN A 478 -6.98 -7.92 37.54
N HIS A 479 -7.16 -9.24 37.49
CA HIS A 479 -6.07 -10.17 37.17
C HIS A 479 -6.55 -11.39 36.39
N VAL A 480 -5.76 -11.84 35.40
CA VAL A 480 -6.01 -13.07 34.60
C VAL A 480 -6.15 -14.32 35.50
N GLY A 481 -5.51 -14.32 36.66
CA GLY A 481 -5.65 -15.39 37.66
C GLY A 481 -7.08 -15.67 38.09
N TYR A 482 -7.96 -14.65 38.07
CA TYR A 482 -9.39 -14.83 38.32
C TYR A 482 -10.04 -15.76 37.29
N VAL A 483 -9.70 -15.56 36.02
CA VAL A 483 -10.23 -16.38 34.92
C VAL A 483 -9.75 -17.82 35.03
N TRP A 484 -8.46 -18.02 35.34
CA TRP A 484 -7.93 -19.36 35.55
C TRP A 484 -8.51 -20.03 36.81
N GLY A 485 -8.78 -19.27 37.88
CA GLY A 485 -9.50 -19.74 39.08
C GLY A 485 -10.92 -20.22 38.74
N PHE A 486 -11.61 -19.47 37.87
CA PHE A 486 -12.92 -19.84 37.35
C PHE A 486 -12.88 -21.17 36.58
N PHE A 487 -11.95 -21.32 35.63
CA PHE A 487 -11.80 -22.57 34.87
C PHE A 487 -11.38 -23.75 35.77
N LYS A 488 -10.54 -23.52 36.76
CA LYS A 488 -10.16 -24.55 37.74
C LYS A 488 -11.35 -25.12 38.51
N ARG A 489 -12.35 -24.28 38.79
CA ARG A 489 -13.55 -24.70 39.51
C ARG A 489 -14.48 -25.54 38.67
N ILE A 490 -14.58 -25.25 37.35
CA ILE A 490 -15.65 -25.81 36.49
C ILE A 490 -15.11 -26.93 35.61
N LEU A 491 -13.89 -26.83 35.11
CA LEU A 491 -13.32 -27.74 34.12
C LEU A 491 -12.32 -28.72 34.72
N LYS A 492 -12.32 -29.95 34.23
CA LYS A 492 -11.26 -30.93 34.52
C LYS A 492 -9.92 -30.51 33.91
N ASP A 493 -8.81 -31.02 34.43
CA ASP A 493 -7.45 -30.62 33.99
C ASP A 493 -7.22 -30.85 32.49
N GLU A 494 -7.67 -31.97 31.94
CA GLU A 494 -7.61 -32.26 30.51
C GLU A 494 -8.31 -31.21 29.65
N MET A 495 -9.45 -30.70 30.07
CA MET A 495 -10.20 -29.68 29.34
C MET A 495 -9.52 -28.32 29.44
N LYS A 496 -8.99 -27.97 30.61
CA LYS A 496 -8.25 -26.70 30.80
C LYS A 496 -7.02 -26.61 29.92
N SER A 497 -6.33 -27.74 29.69
CA SER A 497 -5.14 -27.79 28.83
C SER A 497 -5.44 -27.52 27.35
N LYS A 498 -6.70 -27.65 26.94
CA LYS A 498 -7.18 -27.38 25.58
C LYS A 498 -7.49 -25.89 25.33
N ILE A 499 -7.62 -25.07 26.38
CA ILE A 499 -7.85 -23.62 26.28
C ILE A 499 -6.60 -22.96 25.72
N ARG A 500 -6.73 -22.16 24.66
CA ARG A 500 -5.63 -21.45 24.01
C ARG A 500 -5.93 -19.96 23.87
N GLY A 501 -4.89 -19.15 23.77
CA GLY A 501 -4.99 -17.76 23.34
C GLY A 501 -5.76 -16.84 24.29
N LEU A 502 -5.94 -17.20 25.57
CA LEU A 502 -6.74 -16.40 26.53
C LEU A 502 -6.27 -14.96 26.62
N ARG A 503 -7.19 -14.02 26.40
CA ARG A 503 -7.00 -12.58 26.49
C ARG A 503 -8.19 -11.90 27.18
N CYS A 504 -7.91 -10.93 28.05
CA CYS A 504 -8.95 -10.17 28.73
C CYS A 504 -9.47 -9.00 27.88
N PHE A 505 -10.73 -8.63 28.09
CA PHE A 505 -11.32 -7.44 27.50
C PHE A 505 -10.64 -6.17 28.02
N ALA A 506 -10.59 -5.14 27.22
CA ALA A 506 -10.12 -3.81 27.61
C ALA A 506 -10.93 -3.26 28.82
N THR A 507 -12.21 -3.63 28.92
CA THR A 507 -13.14 -3.26 30.01
C THR A 507 -12.90 -4.02 31.31
N SER A 508 -12.06 -5.07 31.31
CA SER A 508 -11.75 -5.93 32.47
C SER A 508 -12.96 -6.66 33.08
N ASP A 509 -14.00 -6.89 32.31
CA ASP A 509 -15.21 -7.60 32.71
C ASP A 509 -15.44 -8.91 31.94
N GLY A 510 -14.49 -9.29 31.09
CA GLY A 510 -14.56 -10.49 30.30
C GLY A 510 -13.23 -10.95 29.73
N CYS A 511 -13.26 -12.10 29.07
CA CYS A 511 -12.13 -12.64 28.34
C CYS A 511 -12.61 -13.38 27.09
N VAL A 512 -11.68 -13.54 26.13
CA VAL A 512 -11.82 -14.44 25.00
C VAL A 512 -10.75 -15.52 25.06
N PHE A 513 -11.06 -16.69 24.50
CA PHE A 513 -10.14 -17.81 24.39
C PHE A 513 -10.61 -18.75 23.29
N ASP A 514 -9.69 -19.55 22.76
CA ASP A 514 -9.98 -20.58 21.77
C ASP A 514 -10.18 -21.94 22.43
N TYR A 515 -11.15 -22.71 21.93
CA TYR A 515 -11.39 -24.09 22.32
C TYR A 515 -11.57 -24.96 21.08
N PRO A 516 -11.12 -26.27 21.08
CA PRO A 516 -11.27 -27.17 19.93
C PRO A 516 -12.75 -27.35 19.53
N GLU A 517 -13.04 -27.27 18.22
CA GLU A 517 -14.39 -27.45 17.69
C GLU A 517 -14.95 -28.86 17.98
N ASP A 518 -14.09 -29.87 17.94
CA ASP A 518 -14.46 -31.28 18.17
C ASP A 518 -15.01 -31.53 19.60
N ASP A 519 -14.61 -30.72 20.57
CA ASP A 519 -15.02 -30.84 21.98
C ASP A 519 -16.11 -29.80 22.35
N LYS A 520 -16.64 -29.06 21.38
CA LYS A 520 -17.55 -27.91 21.57
C LYS A 520 -18.76 -28.26 22.42
N GLU A 521 -19.48 -29.31 22.05
CA GLU A 521 -20.75 -29.69 22.71
C GLU A 521 -20.56 -30.00 24.19
N ILE A 522 -19.54 -30.81 24.52
CA ILE A 522 -19.23 -31.18 25.90
C ILE A 522 -18.79 -29.94 26.71
N PHE A 523 -18.02 -29.06 26.11
CA PHE A 523 -17.56 -27.83 26.77
C PHE A 523 -18.71 -26.88 27.07
N GLU A 524 -19.59 -26.65 26.10
CA GLU A 524 -20.79 -25.80 26.25
C GLU A 524 -21.75 -26.35 27.29
N GLU A 525 -22.01 -27.66 27.28
CA GLU A 525 -22.89 -28.32 28.23
C GLU A 525 -22.41 -28.12 29.69
N ILE A 526 -21.12 -28.26 29.94
CA ILE A 526 -20.55 -28.05 31.29
C ILE A 526 -20.75 -26.62 31.77
N LEU A 527 -20.55 -25.63 30.91
CA LEU A 527 -20.68 -24.23 31.28
C LEU A 527 -22.13 -23.79 31.42
N TYR A 528 -23.05 -24.27 30.57
CA TYR A 528 -24.47 -23.96 30.65
C TYR A 528 -25.13 -24.60 31.88
N ASN A 529 -24.65 -25.76 32.32
CA ASN A 529 -25.13 -26.44 33.52
C ASN A 529 -24.53 -25.91 34.84
N ASP A 530 -23.57 -24.96 34.79
CA ASP A 530 -23.04 -24.31 36.02
C ASP A 530 -24.12 -23.42 36.66
N LYS A 531 -24.34 -23.59 37.95
CA LYS A 531 -25.35 -22.83 38.74
C LYS A 531 -25.22 -21.30 38.69
N TYR A 532 -24.06 -20.78 38.28
CA TYR A 532 -23.76 -19.35 38.17
C TYR A 532 -23.91 -18.83 36.73
N TYR A 533 -24.19 -19.70 35.75
CA TYR A 533 -24.46 -19.28 34.37
C TYR A 533 -25.70 -18.38 34.30
N GLY A 534 -25.67 -17.32 33.51
CA GLY A 534 -26.74 -16.31 33.37
C GLY A 534 -26.87 -15.36 34.58
N THR A 535 -26.40 -15.75 35.76
CA THR A 535 -26.45 -14.90 36.98
C THR A 535 -25.18 -14.11 37.21
N ASN A 536 -24.01 -14.74 37.13
CA ASN A 536 -22.71 -14.12 37.37
C ASN A 536 -21.89 -13.94 36.11
N TYR A 537 -22.05 -14.82 35.12
CA TYR A 537 -21.38 -14.74 33.86
C TYR A 537 -22.25 -15.26 32.69
N THR A 538 -21.86 -14.89 31.46
CA THR A 538 -22.43 -15.39 30.21
C THR A 538 -21.33 -15.93 29.32
N LEU A 539 -21.64 -16.94 28.49
CA LEU A 539 -20.78 -17.49 27.44
C LEU A 539 -21.42 -17.18 26.10
N GLU A 540 -20.62 -16.68 25.16
CA GLU A 540 -21.06 -16.43 23.79
C GLU A 540 -19.94 -16.78 22.80
N ILE A 541 -20.32 -17.04 21.56
CA ILE A 541 -19.39 -17.10 20.42
C ILE A 541 -19.48 -15.74 19.73
N PRO A 542 -18.48 -14.86 19.89
CA PRO A 542 -18.56 -13.52 19.33
C PRO A 542 -18.49 -13.56 17.81
N GLU A 543 -19.24 -12.70 17.13
CA GLU A 543 -19.14 -12.53 15.68
C GLU A 543 -17.86 -11.75 15.31
N ASP A 544 -17.51 -10.75 16.10
CA ASP A 544 -16.31 -9.93 15.95
C ASP A 544 -15.39 -10.04 17.16
N LEU A 545 -14.10 -9.77 16.97
CA LEU A 545 -13.13 -9.73 18.06
C LEU A 545 -13.40 -8.49 18.93
N PRO A 546 -13.73 -8.66 20.23
CA PRO A 546 -13.92 -7.52 21.14
C PRO A 546 -12.60 -6.77 21.39
N ASP A 547 -12.69 -5.53 21.89
CA ASP A 547 -11.52 -4.76 22.28
C ASP A 547 -10.77 -5.46 23.42
N LEU A 548 -9.51 -5.83 23.18
CA LEU A 548 -8.67 -6.59 24.10
C LEU A 548 -7.66 -5.70 24.81
N GLN A 549 -7.28 -6.09 26.03
CA GLN A 549 -6.16 -5.46 26.75
C GLN A 549 -4.86 -5.62 25.95
N ARG A 550 -3.99 -4.61 25.98
CA ARG A 550 -2.67 -4.67 25.39
C ARG A 550 -1.79 -5.68 26.14
N LEU A 551 -0.95 -6.39 25.40
CA LEU A 551 -0.09 -7.43 25.99
C LEU A 551 0.87 -6.89 27.07
N ASP A 552 1.36 -5.65 26.92
CA ASP A 552 2.25 -5.01 27.88
C ASP A 552 1.52 -4.64 29.17
N GLU A 553 0.26 -4.23 29.09
CA GLU A 553 -0.58 -3.96 30.27
C GLU A 553 -0.88 -5.25 31.05
N GLN A 554 -1.07 -6.34 30.34
CA GLN A 554 -1.31 -7.67 30.92
C GLN A 554 -0.06 -8.19 31.63
N ARG A 555 1.15 -8.06 31.04
CA ARG A 555 2.44 -8.45 31.62
C ARG A 555 2.82 -7.60 32.84
N ASN A 556 2.60 -6.28 32.79
CA ASN A 556 2.93 -5.39 33.91
C ASN A 556 2.04 -5.64 35.14
N ARG A 557 0.80 -6.07 34.94
CA ARG A 557 -0.09 -6.47 36.05
C ARG A 557 0.29 -7.83 36.63
N ASP A 558 0.81 -8.74 35.79
CA ASP A 558 1.28 -10.06 36.24
C ASP A 558 2.63 -9.98 36.99
N ASN A 559 3.48 -8.99 36.71
CA ASN A 559 4.77 -8.79 37.37
C ASN A 559 4.71 -7.93 38.65
N ASN A 560 3.61 -7.21 38.90
CA ASN A 560 3.43 -6.36 40.09
C ASN A 560 2.66 -7.06 41.24
N ASN A 561 2.42 -8.35 41.15
CA ASN A 561 1.86 -9.21 42.19
C ASN A 561 2.70 -10.50 42.35
#